data_9016fa1d1a67cf4a4dfa8ee9f2e9b671
#
_entry.id   9016fa1d1a67cf4a4dfa8ee9f2e9b671
#
_cell.length_a   1.000
_cell.length_b   1.000
_cell.length_c   1.000
_cell.angle_alpha   90.00
_cell.angle_beta   90.00
_cell.angle_gamma   90.00
#
_symmetry.space_group_name_H-M   'P 1'
#
loop_
_entity.id
_entity.type
_entity.pdbx_description
1 polymer ?
#
loop_
_entity_poly.entity_id
_entity_poly.type
_entity_poly.pdbx_seq_one_letter_code
_entity_poly.pdbx_strand_id
1 'polypeptide(L)' 'MKLIIDGRKKTVSHRGDIASLLRKLKVRREEVVVKLNGRLSSETAIVGARDKVEVLRVIFGG' A
#
# COMPACT_ATOMS: atom_id res chain seq x y z
N MET A 1 10.72 -4.25 -2.69
CA MET A 1 9.27 -4.30 -2.85
C MET A 1 8.83 -3.33 -3.93
N LYS A 2 7.95 -3.75 -4.78
CA LYS A 2 7.36 -2.87 -5.77
C LYS A 2 6.14 -2.18 -5.18
N LEU A 3 6.08 -0.87 -5.32
CA LEU A 3 4.97 -0.08 -4.84
C LEU A 3 4.35 0.68 -6.01
N ILE A 4 3.04 0.62 -6.11
CA ILE A 4 2.28 1.43 -7.07
C ILE A 4 1.38 2.33 -6.26
N ILE A 5 1.57 3.63 -6.39
CA ILE A 5 0.76 4.63 -5.70
C ILE A 5 0.47 5.78 -6.66
N ASP A 6 -0.80 6.17 -6.73
CA ASP A 6 -1.27 7.21 -7.64
C ASP A 6 -0.82 6.96 -9.09
N GLY A 7 -0.86 5.68 -9.51
CA GLY A 7 -0.44 5.26 -10.84
C GLY A 7 1.06 5.26 -11.08
N ARG A 8 1.86 5.58 -10.08
CA ARG A 8 3.32 5.63 -10.21
C ARG A 8 3.94 4.40 -9.60
N LYS A 9 4.89 3.81 -10.32
CA LYS A 9 5.65 2.65 -9.86
C LYS A 9 6.92 3.12 -9.17
N LYS A 10 7.15 2.58 -7.98
CA LYS A 10 8.35 2.87 -7.20
C LYS A 10 8.90 1.57 -6.64
N THR A 11 10.20 1.55 -6.40
CA THR A 11 10.83 0.48 -5.64
C THR A 11 11.15 1.03 -4.26
N VAL A 12 10.65 0.38 -3.23
CA VAL A 12 10.87 0.82 -1.85
C VAL A 12 11.38 -0.35 -1.02
N SER A 13 12.11 -0.02 0.03
CA SER A 13 12.56 -0.99 1.02
C SER A 13 11.68 -0.86 2.24
N HIS A 14 10.98 -1.94 2.57
CA HIS A 14 10.10 -1.96 3.73
C HIS A 14 9.93 -3.39 4.22
N ARG A 15 9.97 -3.54 5.54
CA ARG A 15 9.62 -4.78 6.22
C ARG A 15 8.62 -4.46 7.30
N GLY A 16 7.61 -5.29 7.43
CA GLY A 16 6.58 -5.11 8.42
C GLY A 16 5.21 -5.18 7.81
N ASP A 17 4.24 -4.61 8.49
CA ASP A 17 2.87 -4.65 8.01
C ASP A 17 2.56 -3.48 7.07
N ILE A 18 1.39 -3.58 6.43
CA ILE A 18 0.93 -2.53 5.53
C ILE A 18 0.65 -1.24 6.30
N ALA A 19 0.18 -1.33 7.53
CA ALA A 19 -0.08 -0.13 8.34
C ALA A 19 1.17 0.70 8.51
N SER A 20 2.31 0.07 8.82
CA SER A 20 3.56 0.80 8.97
C SER A 20 4.06 1.35 7.63
N LEU A 21 3.81 0.63 6.53
CA LEU A 21 4.14 1.13 5.20
C LEU A 21 3.35 2.40 4.89
N LEU A 22 2.05 2.42 5.16
CA LEU A 22 1.22 3.60 4.92
C LEU A 22 1.67 4.79 5.76
N ARG A 23 2.06 4.56 7.02
CA ARG A 23 2.61 5.63 7.86
C ARG A 23 3.90 6.20 7.27
N LYS A 24 4.76 5.32 6.77
CA LYS A 24 6.01 5.72 6.13
C LYS A 24 5.75 6.58 4.89
N LEU A 25 4.69 6.24 4.14
CA LEU A 25 4.30 6.99 2.95
C LEU A 25 3.48 8.23 3.27
N LYS A 26 3.12 8.44 4.54
CA LYS A 26 2.27 9.54 5.00
C LYS A 26 0.90 9.49 4.35
N VAL A 27 0.35 8.29 4.19
CA VAL A 27 -0.95 8.04 3.58
C VAL A 27 -1.89 7.55 4.67
N ARG A 28 -3.09 8.11 4.71
CA ARG A 28 -4.11 7.69 5.68
C ARG A 28 -4.82 6.45 5.17
N ARG A 29 -4.87 5.41 6.00
CA ARG A 29 -5.50 4.14 5.62
C ARG A 29 -6.98 4.30 5.29
N GLU A 30 -7.65 5.26 5.90
CA GLU A 30 -9.08 5.51 5.69
C GLU A 30 -9.39 6.02 4.28
N GLU A 31 -8.38 6.48 3.59
CA GLU A 31 -8.53 7.10 2.26
C GLU A 31 -8.07 6.19 1.14
N VAL A 32 -7.61 4.98 1.46
CA VAL A 32 -7.03 4.10 0.45
C VAL A 32 -7.52 2.67 0.59
N VAL A 33 -7.43 1.96 -0.53
CA VAL A 33 -7.58 0.53 -0.61
C VAL A 33 -6.22 -0.03 -1.01
N VAL A 34 -5.78 -1.08 -0.34
CA VAL A 34 -4.48 -1.67 -0.62
C VAL A 34 -4.65 -3.05 -1.22
N LYS A 35 -3.93 -3.29 -2.31
CA LYS A 35 -3.82 -4.62 -2.91
C LYS A 35 -2.40 -5.15 -2.67
N LEU A 36 -2.33 -6.36 -2.17
CA LEU A 36 -1.07 -7.08 -2.00
C LEU A 36 -1.04 -8.21 -3.03
N ASN A 37 -0.09 -8.13 -3.95
CA ASN A 37 0.07 -9.10 -5.02
C ASN A 37 -1.25 -9.33 -5.80
N GLY A 38 -1.96 -8.24 -6.07
CA GLY A 38 -3.18 -8.27 -6.86
C GLY A 38 -4.47 -8.57 -6.09
N ARG A 39 -4.39 -8.73 -4.76
CA ARG A 39 -5.56 -9.03 -3.93
C ARG A 39 -5.75 -7.96 -2.88
N LEU A 40 -7.00 -7.66 -2.58
CA LEU A 40 -7.31 -6.76 -1.46
C LEU A 40 -6.69 -7.30 -0.19
N SER A 41 -6.10 -6.43 0.58
CA SER A 41 -5.37 -6.82 1.77
C SER A 41 -5.71 -5.93 2.95
N SER A 42 -5.64 -6.53 4.13
CA SER A 42 -5.77 -5.82 5.39
C SER A 42 -4.48 -5.08 5.72
N GLU A 43 -4.58 -4.03 6.52
CA GLU A 43 -3.42 -3.27 7.00
C GLU A 43 -2.50 -4.09 7.89
N THR A 44 -2.99 -5.23 8.41
CA THR A 44 -2.19 -6.10 9.27
C THR A 44 -1.33 -7.08 8.48
N ALA A 45 -1.52 -7.17 7.16
CA ALA A 45 -0.74 -8.08 6.35
C ALA A 45 0.74 -7.68 6.34
N ILE A 46 1.60 -8.68 6.43
CA ILE A 46 3.05 -8.47 6.43
C ILE A 46 3.54 -8.49 4.99
N VAL A 47 4.42 -7.56 4.66
CA VAL A 47 5.00 -7.45 3.33
C VAL A 47 6.51 -7.59 3.39
N GLY A 48 7.09 -8.05 2.31
CA GLY A 48 8.52 -8.29 2.19
C GLY A 48 9.07 -7.90 0.82
N ALA A 49 10.34 -8.19 0.62
CA ALA A 49 11.09 -7.68 -0.54
C ALA A 49 10.53 -8.10 -1.90
N ARG A 50 9.84 -9.23 -1.95
CA ARG A 50 9.33 -9.77 -3.23
C ARG A 50 7.88 -9.40 -3.51
N ASP A 51 7.26 -8.67 -2.60
CA ASP A 51 5.85 -8.35 -2.73
C ASP A 51 5.64 -7.12 -3.61
N LYS A 52 4.45 -7.07 -4.20
CA LYS A 52 3.96 -5.90 -4.93
C LYS A 52 2.76 -5.35 -4.18
N VAL A 53 2.85 -4.09 -3.81
CA VAL A 53 1.79 -3.40 -3.09
C VAL A 53 1.23 -2.29 -3.98
N GLU A 54 -0.06 -2.25 -4.10
CA GLU A 54 -0.75 -1.21 -4.85
C GLU A 54 -1.66 -0.45 -3.91
N VAL A 55 -1.47 0.87 -3.85
CA VAL A 55 -2.26 1.76 -3.02
C VAL A 55 -3.19 2.58 -3.92
N LEU A 56 -4.47 2.41 -3.72
CA LEU A 56 -5.50 3.06 -4.51
C LEU A 56 -6.26 4.05 -3.64
N ARG A 57 -6.32 5.29 -4.06
CA ARG A 57 -7.10 6.28 -3.32
C ARG A 57 -8.58 6.09 -3.61
N VAL A 58 -9.36 6.14 -2.53
CA VAL A 58 -10.81 6.12 -2.64
C VAL A 58 -11.29 7.57 -2.58
N ILE A 59 -11.97 7.98 -3.64
CA ILE A 59 -12.57 9.30 -3.69
C ILE A 59 -14.00 9.16 -3.21
N PHE A 60 -14.29 9.76 -2.08
CA PHE A 60 -15.67 9.84 -1.60
C PHE A 60 -16.33 10.99 -2.33
N GLY A 61 -17.30 10.69 -3.16
CA GLY A 61 -18.03 11.69 -3.90
C GLY A 61 -18.66 12.69 -2.96
N GLY A 62 -18.35 13.90 -3.16
CA GLY A 62 -18.94 14.99 -2.39
C GLY A 62 -20.13 15.57 -3.09
#